data_b2f62592199a6613dddaace23b56267e
#
_entry.id   b2f62592199a6613dddaace23b56267e
#
_cell.length_a   1.000
_cell.length_b   1.000
_cell.length_c   1.000
_cell.angle_alpha   90.00
_cell.angle_beta   90.00
_cell.angle_gamma   90.00
#
_symmetry.space_group_name_H-M   'P 1'
#
loop_
_entity.id
_entity.type
_entity.pdbx_description
1 polymer ?
#
loop_
_entity_poly.entity_id
_entity_poly.type
_entity_poly.pdbx_seq_one_letter_code
_entity_poly.pdbx_strand_id
1 'polypeptide(L)'
;MNTLNYLRSYLYNTKNDWNYILPIDFYNNYYLTNKDYVLIDLRDEASFKKSHIKGSKNIFWLDILDENNLKKLPKDKIIFLICYVGHTSSQVLTLLKLLGYNVLSIKYGYGLSPVVGVPVAGWLNYGLPTESSN
;
A
#
# COMPACT_ATOMS: atom_id res chain seq x y z
N MET A 1 -12.12 26.51 -3.76
CA MET A 1 -10.66 26.27 -3.68
C MET A 1 -10.17 25.91 -5.06
N ASN A 2 -9.12 26.55 -5.54
CA ASN A 2 -8.56 26.18 -6.84
C ASN A 2 -7.67 24.93 -6.67
N THR A 3 -7.39 24.29 -7.78
CA THR A 3 -6.62 23.03 -7.82
C THR A 3 -5.24 23.18 -7.19
N LEU A 4 -4.54 24.27 -7.46
CA LEU A 4 -3.20 24.48 -6.92
C LEU A 4 -3.20 24.56 -5.38
N ASN A 5 -4.15 25.29 -4.80
CA ASN A 5 -4.27 25.38 -3.35
C ASN A 5 -4.59 24.01 -2.72
N TYR A 6 -5.42 23.22 -3.38
CA TYR A 6 -5.73 21.88 -2.94
C TYR A 6 -4.48 20.99 -2.91
N LEU A 7 -3.69 21.03 -3.98
CA LEU A 7 -2.46 20.25 -4.07
C LEU A 7 -1.41 20.70 -3.05
N ARG A 8 -1.29 22.01 -2.82
CA ARG A 8 -0.40 22.54 -1.77
C ARG A 8 -0.80 22.02 -0.40
N SER A 9 -2.09 22.04 -0.10
CA SER A 9 -2.61 21.53 1.18
C SER A 9 -2.29 20.04 1.32
N TYR A 10 -2.42 19.26 0.26
CA TYR A 10 -2.05 17.86 0.28
C TYR A 10 -0.58 17.68 0.68
N LEU A 11 0.34 18.36 -0.01
CA LEU A 11 1.77 18.25 0.31
C LEU A 11 2.07 18.68 1.74
N TYR A 12 1.50 19.79 2.18
CA TYR A 12 1.74 20.28 3.54
C TYR A 12 1.29 19.28 4.59
N ASN A 13 0.16 18.64 4.36
CA ASN A 13 -0.41 17.69 5.32
C ASN A 13 0.36 16.35 5.38
N THR A 14 1.21 16.05 4.40
CA THR A 14 2.03 14.83 4.45
C THR A 14 3.11 14.88 5.53
N LYS A 15 3.41 16.03 6.09
CA LYS A 15 4.49 16.21 7.08
C LYS A 15 4.35 15.35 8.33
N ASN A 16 3.13 14.90 8.65
CA ASN A 16 2.86 14.18 9.90
C ASN A 16 3.36 12.74 9.87
N ASP A 17 3.19 12.03 8.76
CA ASP A 17 3.53 10.61 8.65
C ASP A 17 4.26 10.26 7.35
N TRP A 18 4.49 11.25 6.48
CA TRP A 18 5.09 11.07 5.15
C TRP A 18 4.33 10.07 4.30
N ASN A 19 3.08 9.76 4.66
CA ASN A 19 2.23 8.76 4.00
C ASN A 19 2.76 7.32 4.06
N TYR A 20 3.68 7.04 4.99
CA TYR A 20 4.30 5.71 5.12
C TYR A 20 4.13 5.13 6.51
N ILE A 21 4.12 3.80 6.56
CA ILE A 21 4.26 3.04 7.80
C ILE A 21 5.37 2.01 7.59
N LEU A 22 6.23 1.80 8.61
CA LEU A 22 7.25 0.76 8.52
C LEU A 22 6.61 -0.62 8.53
N PRO A 23 7.19 -1.62 7.82
CA PRO A 23 6.65 -2.98 7.84
C PRO A 23 6.45 -3.53 9.25
N ILE A 24 7.42 -3.33 10.13
CA ILE A 24 7.34 -3.85 11.50
C ILE A 24 6.22 -3.16 12.31
N ASP A 25 6.00 -1.87 12.07
CA ASP A 25 4.94 -1.14 12.76
C ASP A 25 3.56 -1.57 12.26
N PHE A 26 3.41 -1.79 10.95
CA PHE A 26 2.17 -2.38 10.43
C PHE A 26 1.93 -3.76 11.03
N TYR A 27 2.94 -4.60 11.06
CA TYR A 27 2.84 -5.95 11.63
C TYR A 27 2.37 -5.91 13.08
N ASN A 28 3.06 -5.14 13.93
CA ASN A 28 2.77 -5.11 15.36
C ASN A 28 1.44 -4.42 15.69
N ASN A 29 1.09 -3.35 14.98
CA ASN A 29 -0.03 -2.49 15.36
C ASN A 29 -1.33 -2.84 14.64
N TYR A 30 -1.26 -3.55 13.52
CA TYR A 30 -2.43 -3.88 12.70
C TYR A 30 -2.55 -5.38 12.42
N TYR A 31 -1.52 -6.00 11.88
CA TYR A 31 -1.58 -7.41 11.49
C TYR A 31 -1.83 -8.35 12.69
N LEU A 32 -1.16 -8.12 13.81
CA LEU A 32 -1.29 -8.95 15.02
C LEU A 32 -2.49 -8.57 15.89
N THR A 33 -3.22 -7.54 15.54
CA THR A 33 -4.35 -7.04 16.31
C THR A 33 -5.64 -7.24 15.55
N ASN A 34 -6.78 -7.01 16.21
CA ASN A 34 -8.09 -7.10 15.54
C ASN A 34 -8.55 -5.74 15.01
N LYS A 35 -7.64 -4.82 14.72
CA LYS A 35 -8.00 -3.53 14.14
C LYS A 35 -8.57 -3.71 12.75
N ASP A 36 -9.55 -2.89 12.44
CA ASP A 36 -10.23 -2.92 11.14
C ASP A 36 -9.44 -2.11 10.12
N TYR A 37 -9.00 -2.77 9.07
CA TYR A 37 -8.25 -2.14 7.98
C TYR A 37 -8.43 -2.94 6.69
N VAL A 38 -8.01 -2.35 5.58
CA VAL A 38 -7.93 -3.03 4.29
C VAL A 38 -6.47 -2.99 3.83
N LEU A 39 -5.95 -4.11 3.38
CA LEU A 39 -4.59 -4.21 2.82
C LEU A 39 -4.70 -4.61 1.35
N ILE A 40 -4.19 -3.75 0.48
CA ILE A 40 -4.18 -3.97 -0.97
C ILE A 40 -2.76 -4.24 -1.43
N ASP A 41 -2.55 -5.39 -2.05
CA ASP A 41 -1.29 -5.73 -2.72
C ASP A 41 -1.40 -5.33 -4.18
N LEU A 42 -0.55 -4.39 -4.58
CA LEU A 42 -0.60 -3.74 -5.90
C LEU A 42 0.26 -4.43 -6.94
N ARG A 43 0.90 -5.54 -6.58
CA ARG A 43 1.74 -6.29 -7.51
C ARG A 43 0.89 -7.06 -8.53
N ASP A 44 1.55 -7.61 -9.54
CA ASP A 44 0.88 -8.46 -10.52
C ASP A 44 0.34 -9.73 -9.88
N GLU A 45 -0.63 -10.35 -10.56
CA GLU A 45 -1.32 -11.52 -10.02
C GLU A 45 -0.38 -12.70 -9.79
N ALA A 46 0.57 -12.94 -10.69
CA ALA A 46 1.50 -14.06 -10.56
C ALA A 46 2.38 -13.92 -9.32
N SER A 47 2.91 -12.70 -9.07
CA SER A 47 3.68 -12.42 -7.87
C SER A 47 2.85 -12.59 -6.60
N PHE A 48 1.62 -12.11 -6.61
CA PHE A 48 0.69 -12.23 -5.48
C PHE A 48 0.41 -13.69 -5.15
N LYS A 49 0.07 -14.49 -6.15
CA LYS A 49 -0.24 -15.92 -5.94
C LYS A 49 0.94 -16.69 -5.38
N LYS A 50 2.15 -16.35 -5.84
CA LYS A 50 3.37 -17.00 -5.38
C LYS A 50 3.58 -16.77 -3.89
N SER A 51 3.38 -15.56 -3.41
CA SER A 51 3.56 -15.20 -2.01
C SER A 51 2.96 -13.83 -1.73
N HIS A 52 2.21 -13.70 -0.65
CA HIS A 52 1.60 -12.43 -0.23
C HIS A 52 1.34 -12.44 1.28
N ILE A 53 0.96 -11.27 1.81
CA ILE A 53 0.58 -11.14 3.20
C ILE A 53 -0.85 -11.63 3.39
N LYS A 54 -1.07 -12.49 4.37
CA LYS A 54 -2.41 -13.00 4.69
C LYS A 54 -3.41 -11.86 4.90
N GLY A 55 -4.56 -11.96 4.25
CA GLY A 55 -5.62 -10.95 4.34
C GLY A 55 -5.50 -9.84 3.30
N SER A 56 -4.40 -9.77 2.55
CA SER A 56 -4.27 -8.80 1.48
C SER A 56 -5.15 -9.17 0.29
N LYS A 57 -5.63 -8.14 -0.41
CA LYS A 57 -6.40 -8.29 -1.66
C LYS A 57 -5.53 -7.79 -2.80
N ASN A 58 -5.50 -8.55 -3.89
CA ASN A 58 -4.68 -8.17 -5.03
C ASN A 58 -5.48 -7.29 -5.99
N ILE A 59 -5.01 -6.08 -6.19
CA ILE A 59 -5.46 -5.20 -7.28
C ILE A 59 -4.20 -4.65 -7.92
N PHE A 60 -3.94 -5.03 -9.17
CA PHE A 60 -2.75 -4.56 -9.88
C PHE A 60 -2.74 -3.02 -9.94
N TRP A 61 -1.60 -2.41 -9.67
CA TRP A 61 -1.51 -0.96 -9.48
C TRP A 61 -2.00 -0.14 -10.68
N LEU A 62 -1.85 -0.64 -11.90
CA LEU A 62 -2.34 0.05 -13.10
C LEU A 62 -3.86 0.05 -13.21
N ASP A 63 -4.54 -0.86 -12.52
CA ASP A 63 -6.00 -1.02 -12.60
C ASP A 63 -6.72 -0.43 -11.39
N ILE A 64 -6.01 0.20 -10.46
CA ILE A 64 -6.59 0.64 -9.19
C ILE A 64 -7.70 1.69 -9.36
N LEU A 65 -7.62 2.50 -10.41
CA LEU A 65 -8.62 3.54 -10.66
C LEU A 65 -9.80 3.07 -11.52
N ASP A 66 -9.83 1.80 -11.93
CA ASP A 66 -11.03 1.26 -12.58
C ASP A 66 -12.21 1.38 -11.62
N GLU A 67 -13.37 1.79 -12.14
CA GLU A 67 -14.55 2.05 -11.30
C GLU A 67 -14.93 0.84 -10.44
N ASN A 68 -14.84 -0.37 -10.99
CA ASN A 68 -15.16 -1.59 -10.25
C ASN A 68 -14.20 -1.81 -9.09
N ASN A 69 -12.93 -1.42 -9.22
CA ASN A 69 -11.94 -1.53 -8.15
C ASN A 69 -12.16 -0.45 -7.10
N LEU A 70 -12.42 0.78 -7.52
CA LEU A 70 -12.69 1.87 -6.58
C LEU A 70 -13.91 1.60 -5.70
N LYS A 71 -14.94 0.95 -6.25
CA LYS A 71 -16.12 0.57 -5.48
C LYS A 71 -15.83 -0.37 -4.32
N LYS A 72 -14.72 -1.12 -4.40
CA LYS A 72 -14.30 -2.06 -3.36
C LYS A 72 -13.50 -1.40 -2.25
N LEU A 73 -13.09 -0.14 -2.43
CA LEU A 73 -12.25 0.56 -1.47
C LEU A 73 -13.12 1.40 -0.52
N PRO A 74 -13.02 1.16 0.79
CA PRO A 74 -13.81 1.91 1.77
C PRO A 74 -13.20 3.29 2.02
N LYS A 75 -14.06 4.27 2.32
CA LYS A 75 -13.62 5.60 2.77
C LYS A 75 -13.65 5.75 4.30
N ASP A 76 -14.25 4.78 4.99
CA ASP A 76 -14.42 4.79 6.45
C ASP A 76 -13.39 3.91 7.17
N LYS A 77 -12.45 3.33 6.46
CA LYS A 77 -11.37 2.50 7.02
C LYS A 77 -10.03 2.94 6.48
N ILE A 78 -8.98 2.65 7.26
CA ILE A 78 -7.63 2.86 6.76
C ILE A 78 -7.28 1.77 5.72
N ILE A 79 -6.70 2.21 4.60
CA ILE A 79 -6.23 1.33 3.54
C ILE A 79 -4.71 1.35 3.57
N PHE A 80 -4.11 0.16 3.67
CA PHE A 80 -2.67 0.00 3.52
C PHE A 80 -2.38 -0.53 2.13
N LEU A 81 -1.35 0.04 1.50
CA LEU A 81 -0.89 -0.39 0.19
C LEU A 81 0.48 -1.03 0.31
N ILE A 82 0.68 -2.14 -0.38
CA ILE A 82 1.98 -2.77 -0.51
C ILE A 82 2.25 -3.08 -1.98
N CYS A 83 3.48 -2.84 -2.43
CA CYS A 83 3.92 -3.17 -3.77
C CYS A 83 5.28 -3.83 -3.72
N TYR A 84 6.05 -3.78 -4.81
CA TYR A 84 7.35 -4.45 -4.87
C TYR A 84 8.36 -3.85 -3.89
N VAL A 85 8.65 -2.54 -4.01
CA VAL A 85 9.65 -1.85 -3.20
C VAL A 85 9.20 -0.46 -2.73
N GLY A 86 7.93 -0.12 -2.88
CA GLY A 86 7.36 1.13 -2.42
C GLY A 86 7.17 2.21 -3.49
N HIS A 87 7.64 2.01 -4.72
CA HIS A 87 7.54 3.04 -5.76
C HIS A 87 6.13 3.15 -6.34
N THR A 88 5.53 2.04 -6.77
CA THR A 88 4.20 2.07 -7.37
C THR A 88 3.13 2.37 -6.32
N SER A 89 3.29 1.88 -5.09
CA SER A 89 2.35 2.20 -4.01
C SER A 89 2.34 3.68 -3.66
N SER A 90 3.49 4.37 -3.76
CA SER A 90 3.55 5.82 -3.52
C SER A 90 2.77 6.60 -4.57
N GLN A 91 2.83 6.18 -5.83
CA GLN A 91 2.05 6.82 -6.90
C GLN A 91 0.55 6.61 -6.69
N VAL A 92 0.13 5.39 -6.40
CA VAL A 92 -1.27 5.06 -6.13
C VAL A 92 -1.77 5.79 -4.89
N LEU A 93 -0.98 5.81 -3.83
CA LEU A 93 -1.33 6.49 -2.58
C LEU A 93 -1.68 7.95 -2.81
N THR A 94 -0.88 8.67 -3.60
CA THR A 94 -1.12 10.08 -3.88
C THR A 94 -2.49 10.28 -4.52
N LEU A 95 -2.81 9.46 -5.52
CA LEU A 95 -4.09 9.57 -6.22
C LEU A 95 -5.27 9.24 -5.30
N LEU A 96 -5.16 8.17 -4.52
CA LEU A 96 -6.24 7.78 -3.61
C LEU A 96 -6.45 8.82 -2.51
N LYS A 97 -5.39 9.40 -1.96
CA LYS A 97 -5.52 10.46 -0.96
C LYS A 97 -6.18 11.70 -1.54
N LEU A 98 -5.83 12.09 -2.77
CA LEU A 98 -6.50 13.20 -3.44
C LEU A 98 -7.97 12.93 -3.70
N LEU A 99 -8.36 11.66 -3.85
CA LEU A 99 -9.76 11.25 -3.98
C LEU A 99 -10.49 11.12 -2.64
N GLY A 100 -9.81 11.36 -1.52
CA GLY A 100 -10.44 11.38 -0.19
C GLY A 100 -10.35 10.07 0.60
N TYR A 101 -9.54 9.11 0.16
CA TYR A 101 -9.31 7.88 0.92
C TYR A 101 -8.26 8.08 2.01
N ASN A 102 -8.40 7.33 3.11
CA ASN A 102 -7.40 7.29 4.17
C ASN A 102 -6.42 6.16 3.89
N VAL A 103 -5.23 6.50 3.42
CA VAL A 103 -4.28 5.53 2.86
C VAL A 103 -2.89 5.74 3.43
N LEU A 104 -2.20 4.64 3.74
CA LEU A 104 -0.77 4.63 4.04
C LEU A 104 -0.09 3.56 3.20
N SER A 105 1.14 3.81 2.78
CA SER A 105 1.96 2.84 2.06
C SER A 105 2.91 2.15 3.03
N ILE A 106 3.01 0.82 2.93
CA ILE A 106 4.01 0.06 3.69
C ILE A 106 5.36 0.33 3.06
N LYS A 107 6.24 0.98 3.83
CA LYS A 107 7.53 1.45 3.36
C LYS A 107 8.39 0.29 2.83
N TYR A 108 9.04 0.49 1.70
CA TYR A 108 9.88 -0.50 1.01
C TYR A 108 9.12 -1.73 0.50
N GLY A 109 7.81 -1.75 0.61
CA GLY A 109 6.96 -2.78 0.00
C GLY A 109 7.22 -4.19 0.47
N TYR A 110 7.01 -5.13 -0.43
CA TYR A 110 7.22 -6.56 -0.17
C TYR A 110 8.71 -6.91 -0.07
N GLY A 111 9.56 -6.12 -0.70
CA GLY A 111 11.00 -6.31 -0.67
C GLY A 111 11.57 -7.03 -1.88
N LEU A 112 10.72 -7.38 -2.84
CA LEU A 112 11.13 -7.97 -4.12
C LEU A 112 10.82 -7.00 -5.25
N SER A 113 11.86 -6.60 -5.98
CA SER A 113 11.72 -5.74 -7.15
C SER A 113 11.86 -6.55 -8.43
N PRO A 114 11.10 -6.25 -9.49
CA PRO A 114 11.37 -6.80 -10.81
C PRO A 114 12.69 -6.27 -11.39
N VAL A 115 13.24 -5.20 -10.80
CA VAL A 115 14.54 -4.65 -11.19
C VAL A 115 15.61 -5.27 -10.31
N VAL A 116 16.56 -5.97 -10.94
CA VAL A 116 17.63 -6.67 -10.23
C VAL A 116 18.55 -5.67 -9.52
N GLY A 117 18.99 -6.00 -8.31
CA GLY A 117 20.01 -5.25 -7.58
C GLY A 117 19.49 -4.06 -6.77
N VAL A 118 18.20 -3.93 -6.58
CA VAL A 118 17.64 -2.88 -5.71
C VAL A 118 17.67 -3.36 -4.25
N PRO A 119 18.50 -2.75 -3.38
CA PRO A 119 18.52 -3.10 -1.96
C PRO A 119 17.35 -2.42 -1.24
N VAL A 120 16.49 -3.21 -0.59
CA VAL A 120 15.35 -2.70 0.16
C VAL A 120 15.20 -3.45 1.47
N ALA A 121 14.56 -2.80 2.45
CA ALA A 121 14.25 -3.39 3.74
C ALA A 121 12.73 -3.52 3.88
N GLY A 122 12.14 -4.32 2.98
CA GLY A 122 10.70 -4.54 2.93
C GLY A 122 10.23 -5.70 3.80
N TRP A 123 8.99 -6.12 3.60
CA TRP A 123 8.31 -7.16 4.39
C TRP A 123 9.13 -8.43 4.54
N LEU A 124 9.63 -8.96 3.41
CA LEU A 124 10.39 -10.23 3.41
C LEU A 124 11.74 -10.09 4.12
N ASN A 125 12.36 -8.91 4.07
CA ASN A 125 13.67 -8.70 4.66
C ASN A 125 13.64 -8.73 6.20
N TYR A 126 12.45 -8.52 6.78
CA TYR A 126 12.23 -8.62 8.22
C TYR A 126 11.74 -10.02 8.64
N GLY A 127 11.63 -10.96 7.71
CA GLY A 127 11.16 -12.30 8.01
C GLY A 127 9.69 -12.36 8.43
N LEU A 128 8.87 -11.41 8.00
CA LEU A 128 7.47 -11.33 8.39
C LEU A 128 6.63 -12.35 7.61
N PRO A 129 5.48 -12.80 8.16
CA PRO A 129 4.76 -13.95 7.62
C PRO A 129 4.09 -13.69 6.28
N THR A 130 4.09 -14.73 5.44
CA THR A 130 3.44 -14.73 4.13
C THR A 130 2.70 -16.05 3.91
N GLU A 131 1.84 -16.06 2.90
CA GLU A 131 1.18 -17.28 2.42
C GLU A 131 1.16 -17.29 0.90
N SER A 132 0.83 -18.43 0.30
CA SER A 132 0.69 -18.57 -1.15
C SER A 132 -0.74 -18.99 -1.50
N SER A 133 -1.17 -18.66 -2.73
CA SER A 133 -2.51 -18.97 -3.27
C SER A 133 -2.44 -19.89 -4.48
N ASN A 134 -1.48 -20.77 -4.54
CA ASN A 134 -1.37 -21.72 -5.66
C ASN A 134 -2.37 -22.86 -5.54
#